data_508688b41a8c2fbed69cce7b22da0ccf
#
_entry.id   508688b41a8c2fbed69cce7b22da0ccf
#
_cell.length_a   1.000
_cell.length_b   1.000
_cell.length_c   1.000
_cell.angle_alpha   90.00
_cell.angle_beta   90.00
_cell.angle_gamma   90.00
#
_symmetry.space_group_name_H-M   'P 1'
#
loop_
_entity.id
_entity.type
_entity.pdbx_description
1 polymer ?
#
loop_
_entity_poly.entity_id
_entity_poly.type
_entity_poly.pdbx_seq_one_letter_code
_entity_poly.pdbx_strand_id
1 'polypeptide(L)'
;MTVPREVLAVTEAGTRGVPAGRGVAAVDDGLHLEETAQRRLRTLRQARGWTLDDLAARSHVGASTISRIETGQRRLALDQLVTLARALGVTVDDLLADDDGADVVIRPTAAGDGGAVWVLSRRDDPSGRVVAKQRVPAMTTAEPERKVHPGHDWFYVLHGTVRLVLGGREHIVAAGEAASFSTMTPHCVVGVGGPAEILSILDHHGERAHLDVT
;
A
#
# COMPACT_ATOMS: atom_id res chain seq x y z
N MET A 1 33.82 5.21 -64.16
CA MET A 1 32.95 6.34 -63.85
C MET A 1 33.00 6.61 -62.35
N THR A 2 33.35 7.77 -62.05
CA THR A 2 34.01 8.41 -60.92
C THR A 2 33.11 8.44 -59.65
N VAL A 3 33.69 8.06 -58.53
CA VAL A 3 33.14 8.31 -57.20
C VAL A 3 33.74 9.58 -56.67
N PRO A 4 33.03 10.55 -56.10
CA PRO A 4 33.62 11.62 -55.32
C PRO A 4 33.62 11.22 -53.81
N ARG A 5 34.79 11.38 -53.24
CA ARG A 5 35.07 11.47 -51.81
C ARG A 5 34.55 12.80 -51.30
N GLU A 6 33.81 12.78 -50.16
CA GLU A 6 33.62 14.00 -49.36
C GLU A 6 33.99 13.77 -47.90
N VAL A 7 34.76 14.63 -47.47
CA VAL A 7 35.61 14.92 -46.34
C VAL A 7 34.88 14.86 -44.98
N LEU A 8 35.58 14.22 -44.02
CA LEU A 8 35.31 14.31 -42.55
C LEU A 8 35.44 15.77 -42.07
N ALA A 9 34.40 16.23 -41.37
CA ALA A 9 34.51 17.34 -40.45
C ALA A 9 34.38 16.82 -39.01
N VAL A 10 35.47 16.88 -38.29
CA VAL A 10 35.55 16.64 -36.84
C VAL A 10 35.01 17.89 -36.16
N THR A 11 33.90 17.79 -35.45
CA THR A 11 33.42 18.87 -34.60
C THR A 11 33.68 18.50 -33.15
N GLU A 12 34.40 19.37 -32.46
CA GLU A 12 34.83 19.28 -31.06
C GLU A 12 33.71 19.02 -30.08
N ALA A 13 33.98 18.11 -29.15
CA ALA A 13 33.09 17.79 -28.01
C ALA A 13 33.08 18.95 -27.00
N GLY A 14 31.97 19.69 -27.00
CA GLY A 14 31.66 20.63 -25.93
C GLY A 14 31.39 19.90 -24.63
N THR A 15 32.21 20.18 -23.63
CA THR A 15 32.08 19.76 -22.22
C THR A 15 30.75 20.26 -21.69
N ARG A 16 29.75 19.37 -21.58
CA ARG A 16 28.49 19.68 -20.87
C ARG A 16 28.76 19.58 -19.38
N GLY A 17 28.66 20.72 -18.71
CA GLY A 17 28.67 20.84 -17.26
C GLY A 17 27.64 19.97 -16.60
N VAL A 18 28.03 19.29 -15.54
CA VAL A 18 27.17 18.53 -14.61
C VAL A 18 26.24 19.53 -13.95
N PRO A 19 24.90 19.36 -13.97
CA PRO A 19 24.01 20.23 -13.23
C PRO A 19 24.19 19.99 -11.73
N ALA A 20 24.75 20.94 -11.02
CA ALA A 20 24.68 21.04 -9.57
C ALA A 20 23.22 21.36 -9.18
N GLY A 21 22.42 20.35 -8.79
CA GLY A 21 21.01 20.56 -8.51
C GLY A 21 20.33 19.50 -7.63
N ARG A 22 21.07 18.56 -7.02
CA ARG A 22 20.47 17.52 -6.17
C ARG A 22 20.46 17.79 -4.66
N GLY A 23 21.08 18.87 -4.20
CA GLY A 23 21.20 19.16 -2.77
C GLY A 23 19.99 19.84 -2.15
N VAL A 24 19.22 20.63 -2.90
CA VAL A 24 18.16 21.47 -2.34
C VAL A 24 16.86 20.69 -2.14
N ALA A 25 16.48 19.82 -3.07
CA ALA A 25 15.26 19.00 -2.96
C ALA A 25 15.32 18.04 -1.76
N ALA A 26 16.44 17.34 -1.53
CA ALA A 26 16.58 16.39 -0.44
C ALA A 26 16.57 17.01 0.96
N VAL A 27 16.95 18.29 1.09
CA VAL A 27 16.88 19.03 2.37
C VAL A 27 15.43 19.49 2.66
N ASP A 28 14.70 19.85 1.62
CA ASP A 28 13.30 20.26 1.72
C ASP A 28 12.41 19.07 2.11
N ASP A 29 12.61 17.91 1.49
CA ASP A 29 11.93 16.66 1.83
C ASP A 29 12.15 16.25 3.30
N GLY A 30 13.36 16.40 3.83
CA GLY A 30 13.68 16.06 5.22
C GLY A 30 13.00 16.98 6.24
N LEU A 31 12.88 18.27 5.94
CA LEU A 31 12.17 19.24 6.78
C LEU A 31 10.67 18.99 6.77
N HIS A 32 10.09 18.68 5.63
CA HIS A 32 8.68 18.35 5.48
C HIS A 32 8.28 17.10 6.26
N LEU A 33 9.10 16.05 6.22
CA LEU A 33 8.89 14.83 7.01
C LEU A 33 8.94 15.11 8.51
N GLU A 34 9.87 15.94 8.97
CA GLU A 34 9.99 16.31 10.37
C GLU A 34 8.76 17.09 10.85
N GLU A 35 8.31 18.08 10.09
CA GLU A 35 7.10 18.88 10.39
C GLU A 35 5.84 17.99 10.44
N THR A 36 5.73 17.04 9.50
CA THR A 36 4.64 16.07 9.48
C THR A 36 4.64 15.20 10.73
N ALA A 37 5.79 14.65 11.12
CA ALA A 37 5.92 13.86 12.34
C ALA A 37 5.56 14.67 13.60
N GLN A 38 6.02 15.91 13.71
CA GLN A 38 5.73 16.81 14.85
C GLN A 38 4.24 17.11 14.95
N ARG A 39 3.58 17.42 13.84
CA ARG A 39 2.14 17.66 13.77
C ARG A 39 1.35 16.41 14.17
N ARG A 40 1.71 15.23 13.65
CA ARG A 40 1.06 13.96 13.95
C ARG A 40 1.23 13.52 15.40
N LEU A 41 2.41 13.69 15.97
CA LEU A 41 2.63 13.44 17.39
C LEU A 41 1.62 14.20 18.25
N ARG A 42 1.46 15.49 18.02
CA ARG A 42 0.50 16.33 18.72
C ARG A 42 -0.94 15.85 18.49
N THR A 43 -1.33 15.59 17.26
CA THR A 43 -2.67 15.13 16.90
C THR A 43 -3.01 13.82 17.59
N LEU A 44 -2.11 12.84 17.55
CA LEU A 44 -2.29 11.52 18.16
C LEU A 44 -2.35 11.60 19.70
N ARG A 45 -1.53 12.44 20.32
CA ARG A 45 -1.60 12.67 21.77
C ARG A 45 -2.96 13.26 22.15
N GLN A 46 -3.40 14.31 21.45
CA GLN A 46 -4.68 14.96 21.71
C GLN A 46 -5.88 14.04 21.45
N ALA A 47 -5.85 13.26 20.39
CA ALA A 47 -6.90 12.28 20.08
C ALA A 47 -7.08 11.22 21.19
N ARG A 48 -6.02 10.95 21.97
CA ARG A 48 -6.07 10.07 23.14
C ARG A 48 -6.49 10.79 24.44
N GLY A 49 -6.73 12.10 24.38
CA GLY A 49 -7.00 12.94 25.56
C GLY A 49 -5.80 13.10 26.48
N TRP A 50 -4.57 12.84 26.01
CA TRP A 50 -3.38 12.88 26.86
C TRP A 50 -2.82 14.28 26.98
N THR A 51 -2.40 14.62 28.20
CA THR A 51 -1.57 15.79 28.48
C THR A 51 -0.12 15.56 28.01
N LEU A 52 0.70 16.58 28.02
CA LEU A 52 2.13 16.44 27.79
C LEU A 52 2.80 15.57 28.84
N ASP A 53 2.34 15.68 30.10
CA ASP A 53 2.86 14.87 31.21
C ASP A 53 2.47 13.39 31.07
N ASP A 54 1.26 13.10 30.56
CA ASP A 54 0.84 11.72 30.25
C ASP A 54 1.75 11.06 29.22
N LEU A 55 2.07 11.77 28.15
CA LEU A 55 2.97 11.26 27.12
C LEU A 55 4.42 11.17 27.64
N ALA A 56 4.86 12.13 28.44
CA ALA A 56 6.18 12.12 29.08
C ALA A 56 6.37 10.88 29.98
N ALA A 57 5.37 10.59 30.81
CA ALA A 57 5.41 9.42 31.68
C ALA A 57 5.52 8.07 30.91
N ARG A 58 4.89 7.99 29.73
CA ARG A 58 4.90 6.77 28.89
C ARG A 58 6.13 6.64 27.99
N SER A 59 6.68 7.77 27.56
CA SER A 59 7.80 7.81 26.63
C SER A 59 9.15 8.02 27.30
N HIS A 60 9.17 8.40 28.57
CA HIS A 60 10.37 8.86 29.30
C HIS A 60 11.06 10.06 28.62
N VAL A 61 10.38 10.79 27.75
CA VAL A 61 10.81 12.06 27.17
C VAL A 61 10.16 13.18 27.95
N GLY A 62 10.95 14.15 28.45
CA GLY A 62 10.42 15.23 29.30
C GLY A 62 9.33 16.06 28.60
N ALA A 63 8.26 16.42 29.33
CA ALA A 63 7.10 17.15 28.80
C ALA A 63 7.48 18.45 28.08
N SER A 64 8.46 19.20 28.62
CA SER A 64 8.98 20.41 27.96
C SER A 64 9.67 20.13 26.62
N THR A 65 10.33 18.98 26.50
CA THR A 65 10.94 18.51 25.26
C THR A 65 9.86 18.15 24.23
N ILE A 66 8.83 17.39 24.66
CA ILE A 66 7.69 17.04 23.82
C ILE A 66 6.98 18.29 23.30
N SER A 67 6.70 19.25 24.19
CA SER A 67 6.07 20.53 23.80
C SER A 67 6.86 21.27 22.72
N ARG A 68 8.19 21.34 22.86
CA ARG A 68 9.05 22.02 21.86
C ARG A 68 9.12 21.23 20.54
N ILE A 69 9.08 19.91 20.59
CA ILE A 69 8.99 19.07 19.38
C ILE A 69 7.66 19.34 18.69
N GLU A 70 6.53 19.22 19.39
CA GLU A 70 5.19 19.41 18.82
C GLU A 70 4.94 20.83 18.26
N THR A 71 5.72 21.81 18.67
CA THR A 71 5.66 23.20 18.19
C THR A 71 6.73 23.54 17.16
N GLY A 72 7.55 22.58 16.73
CA GLY A 72 8.63 22.82 15.78
C GLY A 72 9.83 23.59 16.35
N GLN A 73 9.83 23.90 17.64
CA GLN A 73 10.91 24.66 18.30
C GLN A 73 12.15 23.79 18.59
N ARG A 74 12.03 22.49 18.45
CA ARG A 74 13.11 21.53 18.64
C ARG A 74 12.99 20.42 17.61
N ARG A 75 14.12 20.05 17.01
CA ARG A 75 14.23 18.91 16.11
C ARG A 75 13.88 17.60 16.83
N LEU A 76 13.23 16.72 16.08
CA LEU A 76 12.85 15.39 16.52
C LEU A 76 14.01 14.42 16.21
N ALA A 77 14.77 14.05 17.24
CA ALA A 77 15.84 13.06 17.08
C ALA A 77 15.25 11.66 16.86
N LEU A 78 15.97 10.81 16.13
CA LEU A 78 15.50 9.48 15.72
C LEU A 78 15.14 8.59 16.92
N ASP A 79 15.94 8.64 18.01
CA ASP A 79 15.69 7.91 19.24
C ASP A 79 14.39 8.37 19.93
N GLN A 80 14.12 9.69 19.89
CA GLN A 80 12.88 10.28 20.41
C GLN A 80 11.68 9.89 19.54
N LEU A 81 11.82 9.92 18.21
CA LEU A 81 10.78 9.48 17.27
C LEU A 81 10.33 8.04 17.55
N VAL A 82 11.29 7.11 17.64
CA VAL A 82 11.01 5.69 17.94
C VAL A 82 10.33 5.53 19.30
N THR A 83 10.80 6.27 20.31
CA THR A 83 10.28 6.17 21.68
C THR A 83 8.86 6.73 21.78
N LEU A 84 8.60 7.88 21.14
CA LEU A 84 7.29 8.52 21.12
C LEU A 84 6.28 7.73 20.28
N ALA A 85 6.68 7.17 19.12
CA ALA A 85 5.85 6.29 18.32
C ALA A 85 5.38 5.07 19.15
N ARG A 86 6.33 4.41 19.84
CA ARG A 86 6.04 3.26 20.69
C ARG A 86 5.09 3.62 21.84
N ALA A 87 5.32 4.76 22.50
CA ALA A 87 4.45 5.24 23.59
C ALA A 87 3.03 5.54 23.10
N LEU A 88 2.91 6.03 21.85
CA LEU A 88 1.63 6.27 21.19
C LEU A 88 1.02 5.00 20.56
N GLY A 89 1.70 3.85 20.55
CA GLY A 89 1.19 2.62 19.96
C GLY A 89 1.02 2.68 18.44
N VAL A 90 1.88 3.44 17.75
CA VAL A 90 1.92 3.59 16.29
C VAL A 90 3.31 3.22 15.77
N THR A 91 3.45 3.01 14.47
CA THR A 91 4.74 2.80 13.82
C THR A 91 5.44 4.14 13.54
N VAL A 92 6.73 4.12 13.28
CA VAL A 92 7.47 5.30 12.80
C VAL A 92 6.92 5.74 11.45
N ASP A 93 6.58 4.79 10.58
CA ASP A 93 6.00 5.06 9.26
C ASP A 93 4.66 5.79 9.37
N ASP A 94 3.81 5.45 10.35
CA ASP A 94 2.55 6.17 10.62
C ASP A 94 2.79 7.64 10.98
N LEU A 95 3.92 7.96 11.61
CA LEU A 95 4.28 9.34 11.95
C LEU A 95 4.86 10.10 10.77
N LEU A 96 5.55 9.41 9.86
CA LEU A 96 6.25 10.01 8.72
C LEU A 96 5.43 10.01 7.43
N ALA A 97 4.36 9.21 7.34
CA ALA A 97 3.54 9.12 6.13
C ALA A 97 3.02 10.52 5.74
N ASP A 98 3.13 10.86 4.47
CA ASP A 98 2.61 12.13 3.95
C ASP A 98 1.25 11.89 3.31
N ASP A 99 0.19 12.33 4.00
CA ASP A 99 -1.19 12.30 3.47
C ASP A 99 -1.65 13.68 2.97
N ASP A 100 -0.77 14.68 3.03
CA ASP A 100 -1.13 16.03 2.63
C ASP A 100 -1.29 16.12 1.11
N GLY A 101 -2.53 16.04 0.65
CA GLY A 101 -2.92 16.21 -0.75
C GLY A 101 -3.24 14.93 -1.52
N ALA A 102 -3.16 13.77 -0.92
CA ALA A 102 -3.58 12.54 -1.57
C ALA A 102 -5.11 12.54 -1.76
N ASP A 103 -5.57 12.30 -2.99
CA ASP A 103 -7.01 12.13 -3.26
C ASP A 103 -7.55 10.97 -2.41
N VAL A 104 -8.41 11.28 -1.44
CA VAL A 104 -9.02 10.29 -0.55
C VAL A 104 -9.98 9.36 -1.31
N VAL A 105 -10.43 9.79 -2.49
CA VAL A 105 -11.36 9.01 -3.31
C VAL A 105 -10.58 8.19 -4.33
N ILE A 106 -10.63 6.88 -4.18
CA ILE A 106 -10.05 5.95 -5.15
C ILE A 106 -11.06 5.74 -6.27
N ARG A 107 -10.66 6.02 -7.51
CA ARG A 107 -11.45 5.77 -8.72
C ARG A 107 -10.79 4.65 -9.51
N PRO A 108 -11.15 3.39 -9.23
CA PRO A 108 -10.49 2.26 -9.85
C PRO A 108 -10.81 2.16 -11.34
N THR A 109 -9.80 1.84 -12.13
CA THR A 109 -9.98 1.39 -13.50
C THR A 109 -10.00 -0.14 -13.51
N ALA A 110 -10.81 -0.70 -14.41
CA ALA A 110 -10.83 -2.15 -14.58
C ALA A 110 -9.50 -2.64 -15.16
N ALA A 111 -8.97 -3.71 -14.62
CA ALA A 111 -7.77 -4.38 -15.08
C ALA A 111 -8.07 -5.88 -15.33
N GLY A 112 -7.15 -6.56 -16.02
CA GLY A 112 -7.31 -7.98 -16.41
C GLY A 112 -8.12 -8.16 -17.70
N ASP A 113 -8.10 -9.35 -18.22
CA ASP A 113 -8.84 -9.73 -19.42
C ASP A 113 -10.35 -9.60 -19.23
N GLY A 114 -10.96 -8.75 -20.04
CA GLY A 114 -12.40 -8.47 -19.96
C GLY A 114 -12.82 -7.56 -18.79
N GLY A 115 -11.91 -6.87 -18.09
CA GLY A 115 -12.24 -5.95 -17.01
C GLY A 115 -12.79 -6.65 -15.76
N ALA A 116 -12.13 -7.72 -15.33
CA ALA A 116 -12.61 -8.56 -14.24
C ALA A 116 -12.11 -8.14 -12.85
N VAL A 117 -11.16 -7.21 -12.75
CA VAL A 117 -10.50 -6.78 -11.51
C VAL A 117 -10.49 -5.25 -11.40
N TRP A 118 -10.81 -4.74 -10.22
CA TRP A 118 -10.71 -3.32 -9.87
C TRP A 118 -9.95 -3.20 -8.56
N VAL A 119 -8.73 -2.67 -8.59
CA VAL A 119 -7.94 -2.42 -7.39
C VAL A 119 -8.50 -1.19 -6.67
N LEU A 120 -8.87 -1.37 -5.40
CA LEU A 120 -9.51 -0.39 -4.53
C LEU A 120 -8.59 0.17 -3.44
N SER A 121 -7.39 -0.37 -3.31
CA SER A 121 -6.34 0.14 -2.42
C SER A 121 -5.35 1.01 -3.20
N ARG A 122 -4.59 1.82 -2.49
CA ARG A 122 -3.44 2.51 -3.07
C ARG A 122 -2.27 1.55 -3.20
N ARG A 123 -1.41 1.77 -4.20
CA ARG A 123 -0.20 0.96 -4.41
C ARG A 123 0.84 1.14 -3.30
N ASP A 124 0.80 2.29 -2.64
CA ASP A 124 1.69 2.71 -1.55
C ASP A 124 1.06 2.54 -0.16
N ASP A 125 0.03 1.71 -0.04
CA ASP A 125 -0.60 1.40 1.24
C ASP A 125 0.42 0.79 2.20
N PRO A 126 0.75 1.47 3.32
CA PRO A 126 1.78 1.01 4.25
C PRO A 126 1.42 -0.32 4.93
N SER A 127 0.16 -0.74 4.92
CA SER A 127 -0.24 -2.05 5.42
C SER A 127 0.20 -3.21 4.51
N GLY A 128 0.65 -2.92 3.29
CA GLY A 128 1.03 -3.92 2.28
C GLY A 128 -0.14 -4.80 1.83
N ARG A 129 -1.38 -4.35 2.09
CA ARG A 129 -2.59 -5.06 1.69
C ARG A 129 -3.16 -4.49 0.41
N VAL A 130 -3.64 -5.38 -0.44
CA VAL A 130 -4.36 -5.01 -1.66
C VAL A 130 -5.84 -5.33 -1.47
N VAL A 131 -6.67 -4.31 -1.62
CA VAL A 131 -8.13 -4.47 -1.66
C VAL A 131 -8.56 -4.44 -3.11
N ALA A 132 -9.25 -5.46 -3.56
CA ALA A 132 -9.73 -5.56 -4.93
C ALA A 132 -11.17 -6.05 -5.01
N LYS A 133 -11.96 -5.41 -5.89
CA LYS A 133 -13.21 -5.99 -6.35
C LYS A 133 -12.89 -6.89 -7.54
N GLN A 134 -13.45 -8.09 -7.54
CA GLN A 134 -13.25 -9.06 -8.61
C GLN A 134 -14.59 -9.56 -9.12
N ARG A 135 -14.66 -9.78 -10.43
CA ARG A 135 -15.74 -10.53 -11.05
C ARG A 135 -15.28 -11.98 -11.25
N VAL A 136 -15.84 -12.86 -10.46
CA VAL A 136 -15.57 -14.29 -10.52
C VAL A 136 -16.44 -14.91 -11.62
N PRO A 137 -15.85 -15.57 -12.61
CA PRO A 137 -16.64 -16.18 -13.69
C PRO A 137 -17.50 -17.33 -13.16
N ALA A 138 -18.58 -17.61 -13.88
CA ALA A 138 -19.36 -18.80 -13.64
C ALA A 138 -18.50 -20.05 -13.83
N MET A 139 -18.78 -21.08 -13.06
CA MET A 139 -18.13 -22.38 -13.26
C MET A 139 -18.44 -22.91 -14.66
N THR A 140 -17.38 -23.31 -15.35
CA THR A 140 -17.46 -24.04 -16.61
C THR A 140 -17.40 -25.54 -16.36
N THR A 141 -17.51 -26.35 -17.42
CA THR A 141 -17.33 -27.79 -17.33
C THR A 141 -15.89 -28.22 -17.04
N ALA A 142 -14.92 -27.33 -17.26
CA ALA A 142 -13.52 -27.57 -16.91
C ALA A 142 -13.31 -27.33 -15.40
N GLU A 143 -12.55 -28.23 -14.77
CA GLU A 143 -12.16 -28.03 -13.37
C GLU A 143 -11.24 -26.81 -13.27
N PRO A 144 -11.52 -25.84 -12.39
CA PRO A 144 -10.72 -24.63 -12.29
C PRO A 144 -9.34 -24.93 -11.71
N GLU A 145 -8.35 -24.22 -12.20
CA GLU A 145 -6.99 -24.31 -11.69
C GLU A 145 -6.96 -23.90 -10.20
N ARG A 146 -6.35 -24.76 -9.38
CA ARG A 146 -6.19 -24.50 -7.95
C ARG A 146 -4.85 -23.83 -7.71
N LYS A 147 -4.88 -22.70 -7.03
CA LYS A 147 -3.69 -21.92 -6.66
C LYS A 147 -3.21 -22.31 -5.26
N VAL A 148 -1.88 -22.20 -5.07
CA VAL A 148 -1.22 -22.37 -3.76
C VAL A 148 -0.16 -21.30 -3.64
N HIS A 149 -0.19 -20.53 -2.55
CA HIS A 149 0.82 -19.52 -2.25
C HIS A 149 0.90 -19.24 -0.75
N PRO A 150 1.99 -18.63 -0.23
CA PRO A 150 2.05 -18.21 1.16
C PRO A 150 0.99 -17.15 1.47
N GLY A 151 0.47 -17.14 2.71
CA GLY A 151 -0.39 -16.11 3.21
C GLY A 151 -1.80 -16.56 3.58
N HIS A 152 -2.68 -15.58 3.67
CA HIS A 152 -4.11 -15.76 3.96
C HIS A 152 -4.92 -14.88 3.02
N ASP A 153 -5.93 -15.47 2.41
CA ASP A 153 -6.93 -14.74 1.66
C ASP A 153 -8.18 -14.53 2.49
N TRP A 154 -8.79 -13.39 2.25
CA TRP A 154 -10.10 -13.04 2.76
C TRP A 154 -10.93 -12.45 1.63
N PHE A 155 -12.17 -12.88 1.50
CA PHE A 155 -13.12 -12.25 0.59
C PHE A 155 -14.53 -12.17 1.18
N TYR A 156 -15.30 -11.20 0.66
CA TYR A 156 -16.70 -10.99 0.95
C TYR A 156 -17.49 -11.00 -0.36
N VAL A 157 -18.59 -11.72 -0.41
CA VAL A 157 -19.44 -11.81 -1.61
C VAL A 157 -20.37 -10.62 -1.68
N LEU A 158 -20.17 -9.76 -2.65
CA LEU A 158 -20.99 -8.58 -2.91
C LEU A 158 -22.28 -8.94 -3.66
N HIS A 159 -22.17 -9.85 -4.64
CA HIS A 159 -23.29 -10.27 -5.48
C HIS A 159 -23.09 -11.69 -6.00
N GLY A 160 -24.19 -12.43 -6.13
CA GLY A 160 -24.17 -13.80 -6.59
C GLY A 160 -23.81 -14.80 -5.47
N THR A 161 -23.33 -15.96 -5.89
CA THR A 161 -22.89 -17.05 -5.00
C THR A 161 -21.59 -17.62 -5.53
N VAL A 162 -20.64 -17.91 -4.67
CA VAL A 162 -19.38 -18.53 -5.07
C VAL A 162 -19.24 -19.90 -4.40
N ARG A 163 -18.55 -20.79 -5.08
CA ARG A 163 -18.02 -22.04 -4.54
C ARG A 163 -16.52 -21.85 -4.31
N LEU A 164 -16.12 -21.89 -3.05
CA LEU A 164 -14.73 -21.99 -2.63
C LEU A 164 -14.38 -23.47 -2.51
N VAL A 165 -13.43 -23.92 -3.32
CA VAL A 165 -12.79 -25.23 -3.17
C VAL A 165 -11.52 -25.02 -2.36
N LEU A 166 -11.39 -25.69 -1.22
CA LEU A 166 -10.25 -25.59 -0.32
C LEU A 166 -9.73 -26.99 0.00
N GLY A 167 -8.62 -27.37 -0.60
CA GLY A 167 -8.15 -28.77 -0.57
C GLY A 167 -9.17 -29.70 -1.20
N GLY A 168 -9.67 -30.65 -0.40
CA GLY A 168 -10.71 -31.60 -0.84
C GLY A 168 -12.14 -31.21 -0.38
N ARG A 169 -12.35 -29.99 0.13
CA ARG A 169 -13.66 -29.54 0.63
C ARG A 169 -14.21 -28.41 -0.22
N GLU A 170 -15.53 -28.41 -0.36
CA GLU A 170 -16.26 -27.33 -1.03
C GLU A 170 -17.08 -26.53 -0.01
N HIS A 171 -17.07 -25.22 -0.16
CA HIS A 171 -17.84 -24.29 0.64
C HIS A 171 -18.63 -23.38 -0.29
N ILE A 172 -19.94 -23.30 -0.05
CA ILE A 172 -20.80 -22.33 -0.74
C ILE A 172 -20.82 -21.07 0.11
N VAL A 173 -20.54 -19.93 -0.51
CA VAL A 173 -20.53 -18.60 0.12
C VAL A 173 -21.47 -17.71 -0.68
N ALA A 174 -22.57 -17.31 -0.04
CA ALA A 174 -23.62 -16.50 -0.66
C ALA A 174 -23.32 -14.98 -0.51
N ALA A 175 -24.06 -14.16 -1.25
CA ALA A 175 -24.01 -12.71 -1.06
C ALA A 175 -24.29 -12.33 0.40
N GLY A 176 -23.45 -11.45 0.97
CA GLY A 176 -23.49 -11.07 2.39
C GLY A 176 -22.62 -11.93 3.30
N GLU A 177 -22.01 -13.00 2.80
CA GLU A 177 -21.10 -13.85 3.56
C GLU A 177 -19.66 -13.63 3.18
N ALA A 178 -18.72 -14.02 4.06
CA ALA A 178 -17.28 -13.92 3.88
C ALA A 178 -16.60 -15.27 4.10
N ALA A 179 -15.42 -15.43 3.50
CA ALA A 179 -14.52 -16.54 3.77
C ALA A 179 -13.13 -16.03 4.10
N SER A 180 -12.43 -16.73 5.01
CA SER A 180 -11.03 -16.51 5.35
C SER A 180 -10.32 -17.84 5.48
N PHE A 181 -9.20 -18.00 4.79
CA PHE A 181 -8.50 -19.29 4.75
C PHE A 181 -7.00 -19.13 4.48
N SER A 182 -6.23 -20.15 4.87
CA SER A 182 -4.82 -20.24 4.53
C SER A 182 -4.65 -20.66 3.07
N THR A 183 -3.87 -19.89 2.33
CA THR A 183 -3.59 -20.11 0.90
C THR A 183 -2.51 -21.14 0.64
N MET A 184 -1.89 -21.69 1.70
CA MET A 184 -1.04 -22.89 1.62
C MET A 184 -1.84 -24.16 1.28
N THR A 185 -3.17 -24.10 1.39
CA THR A 185 -4.06 -25.16 0.92
C THR A 185 -4.47 -24.88 -0.53
N PRO A 186 -4.40 -25.88 -1.45
CA PRO A 186 -4.86 -25.70 -2.82
C PRO A 186 -6.30 -25.19 -2.87
N HIS A 187 -6.52 -24.05 -3.54
CA HIS A 187 -7.81 -23.38 -3.52
C HIS A 187 -8.18 -22.77 -4.87
N CYS A 188 -9.48 -22.64 -5.11
CA CYS A 188 -10.04 -21.83 -6.19
C CYS A 188 -11.43 -21.33 -5.81
N VAL A 189 -11.86 -20.22 -6.45
CA VAL A 189 -13.17 -19.62 -6.27
C VAL A 189 -13.86 -19.53 -7.63
N VAL A 190 -15.10 -20.00 -7.72
CA VAL A 190 -15.90 -19.98 -8.95
C VAL A 190 -17.33 -19.56 -8.66
N GLY A 191 -17.98 -18.89 -9.61
CA GLY A 191 -19.39 -18.52 -9.50
C GLY A 191 -20.32 -19.73 -9.67
N VAL A 192 -21.40 -19.76 -8.87
CA VAL A 192 -22.43 -20.80 -8.92
C VAL A 192 -23.72 -20.22 -9.53
N GLY A 193 -24.20 -20.86 -10.59
CA GLY A 193 -25.42 -20.42 -11.28
C GLY A 193 -25.24 -19.16 -12.13
N GLY A 194 -24.06 -18.58 -12.15
CA GLY A 194 -23.71 -17.37 -12.90
C GLY A 194 -22.42 -16.74 -12.37
N PRO A 195 -21.98 -15.62 -12.97
CA PRO A 195 -20.86 -14.86 -12.44
C PRO A 195 -21.21 -14.23 -11.08
N ALA A 196 -20.22 -14.10 -10.20
CA ALA A 196 -20.34 -13.43 -8.91
C ALA A 196 -19.40 -12.25 -8.81
N GLU A 197 -19.64 -11.34 -7.86
CA GLU A 197 -18.74 -10.26 -7.52
C GLU A 197 -18.29 -10.41 -6.06
N ILE A 198 -16.99 -10.32 -5.84
CA ILE A 198 -16.38 -10.41 -4.51
C ILE A 198 -15.50 -9.19 -4.24
N LEU A 199 -15.37 -8.84 -2.97
CA LEU A 199 -14.35 -7.93 -2.44
C LEU A 199 -13.30 -8.79 -1.76
N SER A 200 -12.05 -8.71 -2.22
CA SER A 200 -10.93 -9.46 -1.65
C SER A 200 -9.97 -8.53 -0.93
N ILE A 201 -9.41 -9.02 0.17
CA ILE A 201 -8.28 -8.40 0.87
C ILE A 201 -7.13 -9.42 0.78
N LEU A 202 -6.09 -9.05 0.07
CA LEU A 202 -4.95 -9.89 -0.27
C LEU A 202 -3.67 -9.27 0.31
N ASP A 203 -2.69 -10.10 0.62
CA ASP A 203 -1.30 -9.66 0.74
C ASP A 203 -0.63 -9.61 -0.65
N HIS A 204 0.65 -9.22 -0.71
CA HIS A 204 1.38 -9.15 -1.97
C HIS A 204 1.59 -10.50 -2.67
N HIS A 205 1.50 -11.62 -1.94
CA HIS A 205 1.53 -12.96 -2.54
C HIS A 205 0.19 -13.29 -3.19
N GLY A 206 -0.91 -12.98 -2.52
CA GLY A 206 -2.27 -13.12 -3.03
C GLY A 206 -2.53 -12.20 -4.23
N GLU A 207 -2.01 -10.98 -4.20
CA GLU A 207 -2.05 -10.07 -5.35
C GLU A 207 -1.46 -10.71 -6.60
N ARG A 208 -0.22 -11.20 -6.52
CA ARG A 208 0.45 -11.88 -7.64
C ARG A 208 -0.26 -13.16 -8.11
N ALA A 209 -0.88 -13.88 -7.16
CA ALA A 209 -1.54 -15.14 -7.49
C ALA A 209 -2.91 -14.92 -8.15
N HIS A 210 -3.64 -13.88 -7.80
CA HIS A 210 -5.04 -13.75 -8.14
C HIS A 210 -5.39 -12.55 -9.03
N LEU A 211 -4.56 -11.50 -9.08
CA LEU A 211 -4.94 -10.28 -9.77
C LEU A 211 -4.30 -10.11 -11.16
N ASP A 212 -3.19 -10.80 -11.47
CA ASP A 212 -2.46 -10.67 -12.75
C ASP A 212 -2.37 -9.22 -13.27
N VAL A 213 -2.12 -8.27 -12.35
CA VAL A 213 -1.99 -6.85 -12.67
C VAL A 213 -0.50 -6.58 -12.88
N THR A 214 0.02 -6.91 -14.06
CA THR A 214 1.35 -6.49 -14.54
C THR A 214 1.28 -5.19 -15.30
#